data_3b951ecd2fba2f05cd6e710bde87a477
#
_entry.id   3b951ecd2fba2f05cd6e710bde87a477
#
_cell.length_a   1.000
_cell.length_b   1.000
_cell.length_c   1.000
_cell.angle_alpha   90.00
_cell.angle_beta   90.00
_cell.angle_gamma   90.00
#
_symmetry.space_group_name_H-M   'P 1'
#
loop_
_entity.id
_entity.type
_entity.pdbx_description
1 polymer ?
#
loop_
_entity_poly.entity_id
_entity_poly.type
_entity_poly.pdbx_seq_one_letter_code
_entity_poly.pdbx_strand_id
1 'polypeptide(L)'
;MHVGHGRGAAAGSALVNLLRAAGYPVESEYYINDAGNQMNNLARSVNARYLELLGKEVTFPEDGYHGQDIIDTAQRIIDRDGDKYLALSEEERLAIFKDLAYHEKLAILKEDLERFHVTFDNWFSERTLHPDAVRKVVEILKEKGDIYEKEGALWLKSTAYGDDKDRVVIRDNGVPTYLAADIAYHHNKYERGFDRLINIWGADHHGYVCRVKAAMQALGHDPEKLTVLLLQMVSLYRGGELVKMSKRTGQSVTLNELMEEVGTDAARYFFLMRSLDSQLDFDLDLAKKKSNDNPVYYIQYAHARICSIFRQAEETKLALGKAPHLELLTDESEVALIKKIEEYPEEVAKAAADYAPQRIARYIYDLAALFHSFYNKCRIMGVDHDLAEARLALVTVTAHVIRHSLGILGVSAPEHM
;
A
#
# COMPACT_ATOMS: atom_id res chain seq x y z
N MET A 1 -2.47 1.26 -11.95
CA MET A 1 -2.13 2.20 -10.83
C MET A 1 -0.90 2.99 -11.21
N HIS A 2 -0.69 4.24 -10.68
CA HIS A 2 0.58 4.97 -10.83
C HIS A 2 1.50 4.77 -9.62
N VAL A 3 2.79 5.11 -9.77
CA VAL A 3 3.84 4.91 -8.75
C VAL A 3 3.49 5.49 -7.37
N GLY A 4 2.84 6.66 -7.30
CA GLY A 4 2.43 7.24 -6.02
C GLY A 4 1.41 6.38 -5.26
N HIS A 5 0.49 5.72 -5.97
CA HIS A 5 -0.41 4.74 -5.35
C HIS A 5 0.35 3.49 -4.88
N GLY A 6 1.39 3.08 -5.63
CA GLY A 6 2.25 1.95 -5.28
C GLY A 6 2.94 2.15 -3.93
N ARG A 7 3.46 3.37 -3.65
CA ARG A 7 4.05 3.67 -2.32
C ARG A 7 3.03 3.51 -1.20
N GLY A 8 1.80 4.03 -1.38
CA GLY A 8 0.73 3.87 -0.39
C GLY A 8 0.34 2.41 -0.16
N ALA A 9 0.24 1.63 -1.24
CA ALA A 9 -0.08 0.21 -1.18
C ALA A 9 1.02 -0.59 -0.46
N ALA A 10 2.31 -0.35 -0.78
CA ALA A 10 3.44 -0.97 -0.09
C ALA A 10 3.45 -0.62 1.40
N ALA A 11 3.25 0.66 1.73
CA ALA A 11 3.24 1.15 3.11
C ALA A 11 2.10 0.54 3.93
N GLY A 12 0.88 0.52 3.38
CA GLY A 12 -0.29 -0.06 4.03
C GLY A 12 -0.12 -1.56 4.27
N SER A 13 0.31 -2.29 3.25
CA SER A 13 0.58 -3.72 3.34
C SER A 13 1.67 -4.05 4.37
N ALA A 14 2.79 -3.31 4.36
CA ALA A 14 3.86 -3.51 5.33
C ALA A 14 3.40 -3.17 6.76
N LEU A 15 2.59 -2.14 6.94
CA LEU A 15 2.01 -1.79 8.23
C LEU A 15 1.07 -2.87 8.76
N VAL A 16 0.20 -3.44 7.90
CA VAL A 16 -0.67 -4.57 8.26
C VAL A 16 0.16 -5.77 8.73
N ASN A 17 1.19 -6.14 7.96
CA ASN A 17 2.08 -7.25 8.30
C ASN A 17 2.82 -6.98 9.62
N LEU A 18 3.30 -5.75 9.83
CA LEU A 18 4.01 -5.34 11.04
C LEU A 18 3.13 -5.41 12.28
N LEU A 19 1.90 -4.89 12.20
CA LEU A 19 0.95 -4.95 13.29
C LEU A 19 0.55 -6.40 13.62
N ARG A 20 0.35 -7.25 12.61
CA ARG A 20 0.09 -8.68 12.80
C ARG A 20 1.29 -9.38 13.46
N ALA A 21 2.52 -9.07 13.03
CA ALA A 21 3.75 -9.59 13.66
C ALA A 21 3.90 -9.16 15.12
N ALA A 22 3.38 -7.98 15.48
CA ALA A 22 3.33 -7.48 16.86
C ALA A 22 2.15 -8.04 17.67
N GLY A 23 1.32 -8.93 17.09
CA GLY A 23 0.24 -9.63 17.78
C GLY A 23 -1.11 -8.92 17.75
N TYR A 24 -1.28 -7.86 16.98
CA TYR A 24 -2.59 -7.18 16.84
C TYR A 24 -3.48 -7.93 15.84
N PRO A 25 -4.79 -8.09 16.12
CA PRO A 25 -5.78 -8.47 15.13
C PRO A 25 -6.00 -7.29 14.17
N VAL A 26 -5.72 -7.49 12.89
CA VAL A 26 -5.76 -6.44 11.88
C VAL A 26 -6.58 -6.86 10.69
N GLU A 27 -7.49 -5.99 10.26
CA GLU A 27 -8.19 -6.07 8.98
C GLU A 27 -7.73 -4.94 8.06
N SER A 28 -7.45 -5.30 6.81
CA SER A 28 -7.10 -4.36 5.75
C SER A 28 -8.27 -4.16 4.80
N GLU A 29 -8.54 -2.89 4.45
CA GLU A 29 -9.67 -2.54 3.60
C GLU A 29 -9.26 -1.62 2.47
N TYR A 30 -9.71 -1.95 1.27
CA TYR A 30 -9.60 -1.08 0.10
C TYR A 30 -10.95 -0.40 -0.16
N TYR A 31 -10.97 0.93 -0.18
CA TYR A 31 -12.14 1.72 -0.53
C TYR A 31 -12.25 1.89 -2.04
N ILE A 32 -13.33 1.37 -2.62
CA ILE A 32 -13.61 1.47 -4.05
C ILE A 32 -14.50 2.69 -4.27
N ASN A 33 -13.98 3.70 -4.95
CA ASN A 33 -14.73 4.89 -5.35
C ASN A 33 -15.54 4.56 -6.62
N ASP A 34 -16.64 3.85 -6.44
CA ASP A 34 -17.51 3.36 -7.52
C ASP A 34 -18.89 4.04 -7.55
N ALA A 35 -19.02 5.17 -6.86
CA ALA A 35 -20.21 6.02 -6.88
C ALA A 35 -19.94 7.38 -7.54
N GLY A 36 -21.02 8.10 -7.86
CA GLY A 36 -20.95 9.48 -8.36
C GLY A 36 -20.51 9.65 -9.82
N ASN A 37 -20.13 10.89 -10.16
CA ASN A 37 -19.89 11.30 -11.56
C ASN A 37 -18.68 10.64 -12.22
N GLN A 38 -17.70 10.17 -11.45
CA GLN A 38 -16.52 9.51 -12.01
C GLN A 38 -16.89 8.25 -12.80
N MET A 39 -17.84 7.47 -12.28
CA MET A 39 -18.33 6.27 -12.97
C MET A 39 -19.09 6.60 -14.26
N ASN A 40 -19.84 7.70 -14.26
CA ASN A 40 -20.52 8.17 -15.47
C ASN A 40 -19.52 8.70 -16.52
N ASN A 41 -18.45 9.38 -16.07
CA ASN A 41 -17.37 9.84 -16.94
C ASN A 41 -16.61 8.65 -17.54
N LEU A 42 -16.35 7.60 -16.76
CA LEU A 42 -15.76 6.36 -17.27
C LEU A 42 -16.63 5.73 -18.37
N ALA A 43 -17.94 5.57 -18.11
CA ALA A 43 -18.87 5.02 -19.07
C ALA A 43 -18.92 5.83 -20.37
N ARG A 44 -19.01 7.17 -20.27
CA ARG A 44 -19.02 8.08 -21.44
C ARG A 44 -17.73 8.00 -22.23
N SER A 45 -16.59 7.92 -21.54
CA SER A 45 -15.27 7.81 -22.18
C SER A 45 -15.14 6.51 -22.97
N VAL A 46 -15.53 5.38 -22.37
CA VAL A 46 -15.53 4.07 -23.04
C VAL A 46 -16.50 4.04 -24.21
N ASN A 47 -17.71 4.64 -24.05
CA ASN A 47 -18.68 4.75 -25.13
C ASN A 47 -18.14 5.56 -26.30
N ALA A 48 -17.51 6.70 -26.04
CA ALA A 48 -16.92 7.52 -27.10
C ALA A 48 -15.84 6.72 -27.87
N ARG A 49 -14.93 6.03 -27.18
CA ARG A 49 -13.90 5.18 -27.82
C ARG A 49 -14.50 4.00 -28.58
N TYR A 50 -15.54 3.36 -28.04
CA TYR A 50 -16.26 2.29 -28.74
C TYR A 50 -16.85 2.76 -30.07
N LEU A 51 -17.52 3.94 -30.08
CA LEU A 51 -18.08 4.54 -31.27
C LEU A 51 -17.00 4.95 -32.28
N GLU A 52 -15.92 5.61 -31.84
CA GLU A 52 -14.77 5.97 -32.69
C GLU A 52 -14.15 4.75 -33.39
N LEU A 53 -13.89 3.67 -32.64
CA LEU A 53 -13.30 2.45 -33.17
C LEU A 53 -14.21 1.75 -34.20
N LEU A 54 -15.53 1.95 -34.10
CA LEU A 54 -16.50 1.46 -35.07
C LEU A 54 -16.78 2.46 -36.21
N GLY A 55 -15.97 3.51 -36.34
CA GLY A 55 -16.04 4.49 -37.43
C GLY A 55 -17.23 5.46 -37.34
N LYS A 56 -17.78 5.67 -36.13
CA LYS A 56 -18.84 6.64 -35.90
C LYS A 56 -18.27 7.97 -35.51
N GLU A 57 -18.89 9.05 -35.98
CA GLU A 57 -18.59 10.41 -35.48
C GLU A 57 -19.11 10.55 -34.05
N VAL A 58 -18.23 10.98 -33.13
CA VAL A 58 -18.59 11.24 -31.75
C VAL A 58 -17.74 12.39 -31.20
N THR A 59 -18.35 13.23 -30.38
CA THR A 59 -17.62 14.23 -29.60
C THR A 59 -17.14 13.58 -28.31
N PHE A 60 -15.82 13.53 -28.09
CA PHE A 60 -15.28 12.98 -26.85
C PHE A 60 -15.69 13.88 -25.67
N PRO A 61 -16.11 13.30 -24.51
CA PRO A 61 -16.53 14.07 -23.35
C PRO A 61 -15.40 14.99 -22.84
N GLU A 62 -15.70 16.25 -22.53
CA GLU A 62 -14.74 17.22 -22.03
C GLU A 62 -14.07 16.74 -20.73
N ASP A 63 -14.86 16.15 -19.81
CA ASP A 63 -14.39 15.54 -18.55
C ASP A 63 -13.98 14.06 -18.71
N GLY A 64 -13.77 13.58 -19.93
CA GLY A 64 -13.49 12.18 -20.23
C GLY A 64 -12.05 11.76 -19.90
N TYR A 65 -11.89 10.47 -19.73
CA TYR A 65 -10.58 9.84 -19.54
C TYR A 65 -9.92 9.52 -20.88
N HIS A 66 -8.76 10.13 -21.16
CA HIS A 66 -8.07 10.04 -22.45
C HIS A 66 -7.01 8.92 -22.53
N GLY A 67 -6.79 8.18 -21.43
CA GLY A 67 -5.74 7.17 -21.35
C GLY A 67 -5.89 6.04 -22.37
N GLN A 68 -4.76 5.42 -22.76
CA GLN A 68 -4.75 4.26 -23.65
C GLN A 68 -5.61 3.11 -23.10
N ASP A 69 -5.65 2.97 -21.80
CA ASP A 69 -6.43 1.96 -21.09
C ASP A 69 -7.94 2.04 -21.35
N ILE A 70 -8.47 3.22 -21.72
CA ILE A 70 -9.89 3.40 -22.12
C ILE A 70 -10.10 2.89 -23.55
N ILE A 71 -9.13 3.14 -24.43
CA ILE A 71 -9.15 2.63 -25.81
C ILE A 71 -9.10 1.10 -25.77
N ASP A 72 -8.21 0.54 -24.95
CA ASP A 72 -8.05 -0.91 -24.78
C ASP A 72 -9.32 -1.57 -24.21
N THR A 73 -10.00 -0.91 -23.27
CA THR A 73 -11.30 -1.36 -22.74
C THR A 73 -12.36 -1.39 -23.84
N ALA A 74 -12.47 -0.32 -24.63
CA ALA A 74 -13.43 -0.26 -25.75
C ALA A 74 -13.10 -1.33 -26.81
N GLN A 75 -11.83 -1.56 -27.12
CA GLN A 75 -11.40 -2.59 -28.07
C GLN A 75 -11.77 -4.00 -27.57
N ARG A 76 -11.54 -4.31 -26.29
CA ARG A 76 -11.94 -5.61 -25.69
C ARG A 76 -13.45 -5.84 -25.74
N ILE A 77 -14.24 -4.78 -25.57
CA ILE A 77 -15.71 -4.86 -25.74
C ILE A 77 -16.07 -5.22 -27.20
N ILE A 78 -15.40 -4.59 -28.17
CA ILE A 78 -15.60 -4.89 -29.60
C ILE A 78 -15.16 -6.33 -29.91
N ASP A 79 -13.99 -6.75 -29.45
CA ASP A 79 -13.44 -8.10 -29.70
C ASP A 79 -14.36 -9.19 -29.16
N ARG A 80 -15.03 -8.94 -28.02
CA ARG A 80 -15.94 -9.90 -27.38
C ARG A 80 -17.34 -9.87 -27.98
N ASP A 81 -17.88 -8.70 -28.24
CA ASP A 81 -19.30 -8.48 -28.48
C ASP A 81 -19.61 -7.84 -29.84
N GLY A 82 -18.59 -7.41 -30.61
CA GLY A 82 -18.76 -6.75 -31.90
C GLY A 82 -19.46 -5.40 -31.77
N ASP A 83 -20.33 -5.12 -32.74
CA ASP A 83 -21.07 -3.87 -32.86
C ASP A 83 -22.49 -3.92 -32.27
N LYS A 84 -22.85 -5.00 -31.55
CA LYS A 84 -24.21 -5.25 -31.07
C LYS A 84 -24.79 -4.10 -30.23
N TYR A 85 -23.96 -3.33 -29.55
CA TYR A 85 -24.40 -2.22 -28.71
C TYR A 85 -24.78 -0.96 -29.51
N LEU A 86 -24.49 -0.89 -30.82
CA LEU A 86 -24.95 0.19 -31.67
C LEU A 86 -26.48 0.21 -31.82
N ALA A 87 -27.14 -0.94 -31.67
CA ALA A 87 -28.58 -1.06 -31.73
C ALA A 87 -29.33 -0.53 -30.51
N LEU A 88 -28.62 -0.28 -29.40
CA LEU A 88 -29.17 0.21 -28.13
C LEU A 88 -29.22 1.74 -28.10
N SER A 89 -30.14 2.28 -27.29
CA SER A 89 -30.11 3.69 -26.92
C SER A 89 -28.77 4.04 -26.21
N GLU A 90 -28.43 5.33 -26.24
CA GLU A 90 -27.22 5.79 -25.53
C GLU A 90 -27.28 5.48 -24.04
N GLU A 91 -28.44 5.69 -23.41
CA GLU A 91 -28.64 5.43 -21.98
C GLU A 91 -28.40 3.96 -21.62
N GLU A 92 -28.97 3.02 -22.36
CA GLU A 92 -28.79 1.58 -22.18
C GLU A 92 -27.33 1.19 -22.38
N ARG A 93 -26.69 1.73 -23.42
CA ARG A 93 -25.29 1.47 -23.73
C ARG A 93 -24.36 1.99 -22.64
N LEU A 94 -24.59 3.20 -22.13
CA LEU A 94 -23.82 3.78 -21.02
C LEU A 94 -23.97 2.96 -19.73
N ALA A 95 -25.16 2.47 -19.42
CA ALA A 95 -25.38 1.60 -18.26
C ALA A 95 -24.57 0.32 -18.36
N ILE A 96 -24.57 -0.34 -19.52
CA ILE A 96 -23.80 -1.57 -19.78
C ILE A 96 -22.28 -1.28 -19.72
N PHE A 97 -21.81 -0.23 -20.39
CA PHE A 97 -20.38 0.08 -20.42
C PHE A 97 -19.85 0.53 -19.08
N LYS A 98 -20.65 1.17 -18.26
CA LYS A 98 -20.33 1.48 -16.88
C LYS A 98 -20.02 0.21 -16.08
N ASP A 99 -20.86 -0.80 -16.19
CA ASP A 99 -20.70 -2.05 -15.47
C ASP A 99 -19.50 -2.85 -16.00
N LEU A 100 -19.38 -3.01 -17.32
CA LEU A 100 -18.27 -3.70 -17.96
C LEU A 100 -16.91 -3.06 -17.62
N ALA A 101 -16.80 -1.75 -17.78
CA ALA A 101 -15.56 -1.04 -17.47
C ALA A 101 -15.22 -1.09 -15.98
N TYR A 102 -16.21 -0.98 -15.10
CA TYR A 102 -16.01 -1.10 -13.66
C TYR A 102 -15.40 -2.46 -13.29
N HIS A 103 -16.03 -3.56 -13.72
CA HIS A 103 -15.54 -4.89 -13.39
C HIS A 103 -14.16 -5.17 -13.96
N GLU A 104 -13.90 -4.73 -15.21
CA GLU A 104 -12.58 -4.87 -15.83
C GLU A 104 -11.51 -4.09 -15.06
N LYS A 105 -11.75 -2.79 -14.78
CA LYS A 105 -10.77 -1.96 -14.07
C LYS A 105 -10.51 -2.46 -12.66
N LEU A 106 -11.54 -2.94 -11.97
CA LEU A 106 -11.38 -3.52 -10.63
C LEU A 106 -10.59 -4.82 -10.67
N ALA A 107 -10.80 -5.67 -11.67
CA ALA A 107 -10.04 -6.91 -11.85
C ALA A 107 -8.55 -6.62 -12.10
N ILE A 108 -8.24 -5.69 -13.02
CA ILE A 108 -6.86 -5.24 -13.30
C ILE A 108 -6.22 -4.65 -12.04
N LEU A 109 -6.95 -3.84 -11.28
CA LEU A 109 -6.45 -3.26 -10.04
C LEU A 109 -6.07 -4.33 -9.01
N LYS A 110 -6.91 -5.35 -8.86
CA LYS A 110 -6.65 -6.47 -7.94
C LYS A 110 -5.43 -7.28 -8.37
N GLU A 111 -5.31 -7.57 -9.66
CA GLU A 111 -4.16 -8.27 -10.22
C GLU A 111 -2.85 -7.47 -10.03
N ASP A 112 -2.86 -6.16 -10.31
CA ASP A 112 -1.72 -5.27 -10.09
C ASP A 112 -1.26 -5.31 -8.62
N LEU A 113 -2.21 -5.24 -7.68
CA LEU A 113 -1.92 -5.25 -6.25
C LEU A 113 -1.40 -6.61 -5.79
N GLU A 114 -1.97 -7.71 -6.28
CA GLU A 114 -1.51 -9.06 -5.96
C GLU A 114 -0.08 -9.30 -6.47
N ARG A 115 0.24 -8.90 -7.71
CA ARG A 115 1.60 -8.93 -8.26
C ARG A 115 2.57 -8.05 -7.44
N PHE A 116 2.04 -7.02 -6.82
CA PHE A 116 2.80 -6.15 -5.91
C PHE A 116 2.84 -6.67 -4.47
N HIS A 117 2.40 -7.89 -4.20
CA HIS A 117 2.28 -8.53 -2.88
C HIS A 117 1.42 -7.72 -1.90
N VAL A 118 0.31 -7.16 -2.40
CA VAL A 118 -0.66 -6.41 -1.58
C VAL A 118 -2.02 -7.06 -1.70
N THR A 119 -2.57 -7.48 -0.58
CA THR A 119 -3.90 -8.08 -0.47
C THR A 119 -4.73 -7.33 0.56
N PHE A 120 -6.06 -7.41 0.43
CA PHE A 120 -7.00 -6.80 1.36
C PHE A 120 -7.99 -7.83 1.86
N ASP A 121 -8.33 -7.74 3.14
CA ASP A 121 -9.36 -8.59 3.75
C ASP A 121 -10.76 -8.16 3.29
N ASN A 122 -10.95 -6.87 3.05
CA ASN A 122 -12.22 -6.31 2.59
C ASN A 122 -12.05 -5.33 1.41
N TRP A 123 -12.97 -5.41 0.45
CA TRP A 123 -13.10 -4.48 -0.67
C TRP A 123 -14.40 -3.73 -0.52
N PHE A 124 -14.33 -2.53 0.06
CA PHE A 124 -15.50 -1.74 0.41
C PHE A 124 -15.96 -0.88 -0.77
N SER A 125 -17.19 -1.08 -1.24
CA SER A 125 -17.81 -0.31 -2.33
C SER A 125 -18.54 0.90 -1.77
N GLU A 126 -18.22 2.10 -2.26
CA GLU A 126 -18.89 3.35 -1.90
C GLU A 126 -20.39 3.30 -2.20
N ARG A 127 -20.81 2.57 -3.24
CA ARG A 127 -22.24 2.41 -3.60
C ARG A 127 -23.06 1.90 -2.43
N THR A 128 -22.48 1.09 -1.55
CA THR A 128 -23.18 0.54 -0.38
C THR A 128 -23.57 1.58 0.66
N LEU A 129 -22.98 2.78 0.59
CA LEU A 129 -23.31 3.89 1.47
C LEU A 129 -24.50 4.71 0.94
N HIS A 130 -24.78 4.63 -0.36
CA HIS A 130 -25.81 5.46 -1.01
C HIS A 130 -27.11 4.70 -1.23
N PRO A 131 -28.26 5.35 -1.00
CA PRO A 131 -28.41 6.66 -0.34
C PRO A 131 -28.54 6.55 1.19
N ASP A 132 -28.72 5.34 1.73
CA ASP A 132 -29.29 5.15 3.08
C ASP A 132 -28.31 5.48 4.20
N ALA A 133 -27.04 5.00 4.13
CA ALA A 133 -26.06 5.28 5.17
C ALA A 133 -25.70 6.78 5.21
N VAL A 134 -25.60 7.43 4.04
CA VAL A 134 -25.38 8.88 3.95
C VAL A 134 -26.52 9.65 4.57
N ARG A 135 -27.77 9.27 4.26
CA ARG A 135 -28.96 9.89 4.86
C ARG A 135 -28.99 9.74 6.36
N LYS A 136 -28.72 8.50 6.84
CA LYS A 136 -28.71 8.17 8.27
C LYS A 136 -27.73 9.05 9.07
N VAL A 137 -26.50 9.22 8.60
CA VAL A 137 -25.53 10.05 9.35
C VAL A 137 -25.92 11.52 9.36
N VAL A 138 -26.51 12.04 8.29
CA VAL A 138 -27.02 13.41 8.25
C VAL A 138 -28.19 13.59 9.22
N GLU A 139 -29.08 12.60 9.35
CA GLU A 139 -30.20 12.64 10.30
C GLU A 139 -29.68 12.61 11.74
N ILE A 140 -28.72 11.73 12.09
CA ILE A 140 -28.09 11.70 13.42
C ILE A 140 -27.49 13.06 13.78
N LEU A 141 -26.76 13.67 12.84
CA LEU A 141 -26.15 15.00 13.06
C LEU A 141 -27.21 16.12 13.21
N LYS A 142 -28.35 16.02 12.49
CA LYS A 142 -29.48 16.94 12.68
C LYS A 142 -30.12 16.81 14.06
N GLU A 143 -30.38 15.59 14.51
CA GLU A 143 -30.96 15.32 15.83
C GLU A 143 -30.06 15.82 16.96
N LYS A 144 -28.75 15.78 16.78
CA LYS A 144 -27.76 16.35 17.72
C LYS A 144 -27.65 17.88 17.65
N GLY A 145 -28.27 18.51 16.66
CA GLY A 145 -28.19 19.95 16.46
C GLY A 145 -26.90 20.44 15.78
N ASP A 146 -26.13 19.53 15.18
CA ASP A 146 -24.86 19.83 14.51
C ASP A 146 -25.02 20.15 13.02
N ILE A 147 -26.23 20.07 12.49
CA ILE A 147 -26.58 20.50 11.11
C ILE A 147 -27.46 21.75 11.19
N TYR A 148 -27.17 22.69 10.31
CA TYR A 148 -28.04 23.86 10.04
C TYR A 148 -28.24 24.03 8.55
N GLU A 149 -29.32 24.71 8.17
CA GLU A 149 -29.61 25.09 6.79
C GLU A 149 -29.15 26.50 6.50
N LYS A 150 -28.46 26.67 5.37
CA LYS A 150 -28.03 27.98 4.87
C LYS A 150 -28.03 27.92 3.34
N GLU A 151 -28.71 28.90 2.72
CA GLU A 151 -28.79 29.03 1.24
C GLU A 151 -29.27 27.73 0.56
N GLY A 152 -30.25 27.05 1.17
CA GLY A 152 -30.82 25.80 0.67
C GLY A 152 -29.95 24.57 0.86
N ALA A 153 -28.71 24.70 1.37
CA ALA A 153 -27.79 23.61 1.62
C ALA A 153 -27.74 23.25 3.11
N LEU A 154 -27.40 21.98 3.43
CA LEU A 154 -27.18 21.52 4.79
C LEU A 154 -25.70 21.60 5.15
N TRP A 155 -25.40 22.27 6.26
CA TRP A 155 -24.07 22.54 6.72
C TRP A 155 -23.80 21.85 8.08
N LEU A 156 -22.67 21.16 8.17
CA LEU A 156 -22.14 20.62 9.43
C LEU A 156 -21.40 21.74 10.18
N LYS A 157 -21.70 21.91 11.47
CA LYS A 157 -20.99 22.83 12.41
C LYS A 157 -19.62 22.26 12.78
N SER A 158 -18.79 21.97 11.81
CA SER A 158 -17.47 21.32 12.04
C SER A 158 -16.50 22.24 12.80
N THR A 159 -16.70 23.55 12.79
CA THR A 159 -15.91 24.51 13.61
C THR A 159 -16.06 24.28 15.10
N ALA A 160 -17.22 23.78 15.57
CA ALA A 160 -17.44 23.44 16.97
C ALA A 160 -16.53 22.28 17.44
N TYR A 161 -15.96 21.53 16.51
CA TYR A 161 -15.14 20.36 16.73
C TYR A 161 -13.70 20.49 16.18
N GLY A 162 -13.26 21.72 15.90
CA GLY A 162 -11.86 22.02 15.58
C GLY A 162 -11.52 22.06 14.08
N ASP A 163 -12.52 22.05 13.17
CA ASP A 163 -12.29 22.36 11.75
C ASP A 163 -12.14 23.89 11.54
N ASP A 164 -11.52 24.32 10.45
CA ASP A 164 -11.28 25.74 10.14
C ASP A 164 -12.55 26.49 9.70
N LYS A 165 -13.56 25.77 9.17
CA LYS A 165 -14.87 26.31 8.76
C LYS A 165 -15.94 25.23 8.73
N ASP A 166 -17.20 25.64 8.82
CA ASP A 166 -18.33 24.74 8.63
C ASP A 166 -18.39 24.19 7.20
N ARG A 167 -18.95 22.98 7.05
CA ARG A 167 -18.90 22.24 5.78
C ARG A 167 -20.27 21.85 5.27
N VAL A 168 -20.47 22.02 3.96
CA VAL A 168 -21.66 21.52 3.28
C VAL A 168 -21.61 19.99 3.24
N VAL A 169 -22.67 19.35 3.71
CA VAL A 169 -22.87 17.89 3.61
C VAL A 169 -23.92 17.53 2.56
N ILE A 170 -24.97 18.36 2.41
CA ILE A 170 -25.96 18.24 1.32
C ILE A 170 -26.02 19.57 0.61
N ARG A 171 -25.90 19.56 -0.71
CA ARG A 171 -25.98 20.75 -1.55
C ARG A 171 -27.41 21.27 -1.64
N ASP A 172 -27.59 22.50 -2.14
CA ASP A 172 -28.86 23.15 -2.40
C ASP A 172 -29.78 22.34 -3.34
N ASN A 173 -29.20 21.59 -4.25
CA ASN A 173 -29.94 20.67 -5.14
C ASN A 173 -30.25 19.29 -4.50
N GLY A 174 -30.03 19.12 -3.21
CA GLY A 174 -30.29 17.86 -2.47
C GLY A 174 -29.23 16.76 -2.66
N VAL A 175 -28.18 17.00 -3.43
CA VAL A 175 -27.14 16.00 -3.70
C VAL A 175 -26.10 16.00 -2.56
N PRO A 176 -25.76 14.84 -1.97
CA PRO A 176 -24.70 14.73 -0.99
C PRO A 176 -23.35 15.19 -1.56
N THR A 177 -22.52 15.75 -0.69
CA THR A 177 -21.12 16.02 -1.01
C THR A 177 -20.25 14.78 -0.77
N TYR A 178 -19.03 14.79 -1.28
CA TYR A 178 -18.06 13.74 -0.95
C TYR A 178 -17.83 13.61 0.57
N LEU A 179 -17.87 14.72 1.30
CA LEU A 179 -17.74 14.69 2.75
C LEU A 179 -18.88 13.89 3.41
N ALA A 180 -20.10 13.96 2.92
CA ALA A 180 -21.21 13.19 3.49
C ALA A 180 -21.00 11.67 3.31
N ALA A 181 -20.46 11.24 2.16
CA ALA A 181 -20.08 9.83 1.94
C ALA A 181 -18.91 9.41 2.85
N ASP A 182 -17.90 10.26 3.00
CA ASP A 182 -16.77 9.99 3.89
C ASP A 182 -17.18 9.91 5.36
N ILE A 183 -18.11 10.77 5.80
CA ILE A 183 -18.71 10.69 7.15
C ILE A 183 -19.41 9.35 7.34
N ALA A 184 -20.23 8.93 6.39
CA ALA A 184 -20.93 7.65 6.45
C ALA A 184 -19.95 6.46 6.46
N TYR A 185 -18.90 6.52 5.66
CA TYR A 185 -17.87 5.48 5.61
C TYR A 185 -17.11 5.35 6.92
N HIS A 186 -16.64 6.47 7.49
CA HIS A 186 -15.91 6.43 8.76
C HIS A 186 -16.82 6.02 9.90
N HIS A 187 -18.07 6.52 9.93
CA HIS A 187 -19.08 6.06 10.90
C HIS A 187 -19.28 4.54 10.83
N ASN A 188 -19.40 3.98 9.63
CA ASN A 188 -19.50 2.52 9.44
C ASN A 188 -18.28 1.78 10.03
N LYS A 189 -17.06 2.30 9.88
CA LYS A 189 -15.87 1.69 10.49
C LYS A 189 -15.92 1.70 12.02
N TYR A 190 -16.36 2.80 12.62
CA TYR A 190 -16.53 2.87 14.07
C TYR A 190 -17.61 1.88 14.57
N GLU A 191 -18.73 1.76 13.87
CA GLU A 191 -19.83 0.85 14.22
C GLU A 191 -19.43 -0.64 14.11
N ARG A 192 -18.42 -0.97 13.30
CA ARG A 192 -17.85 -2.33 13.24
C ARG A 192 -17.02 -2.71 14.48
N GLY A 193 -16.79 -1.78 15.40
CA GLY A 193 -16.20 -2.06 16.71
C GLY A 193 -14.68 -2.15 16.75
N PHE A 194 -13.96 -1.58 15.78
CA PHE A 194 -12.50 -1.50 15.83
C PHE A 194 -12.02 -0.55 16.92
N ASP A 195 -10.96 -0.93 17.63
CA ASP A 195 -10.32 -0.10 18.65
C ASP A 195 -9.50 1.04 18.03
N ARG A 196 -8.95 0.82 16.85
CA ARG A 196 -8.14 1.78 16.09
C ARG A 196 -8.51 1.73 14.61
N LEU A 197 -8.63 2.91 14.02
CA LEU A 197 -8.80 3.11 12.59
C LEU A 197 -7.58 3.82 12.04
N ILE A 198 -6.94 3.26 11.02
CA ILE A 198 -5.74 3.82 10.42
C ILE A 198 -6.01 4.06 8.94
N ASN A 199 -5.97 5.32 8.52
CA ASN A 199 -6.06 5.68 7.11
C ASN A 199 -4.68 6.08 6.58
N ILE A 200 -4.39 5.74 5.33
CA ILE A 200 -3.19 6.19 4.62
C ILE A 200 -3.64 7.05 3.45
N TRP A 201 -3.37 8.34 3.53
CA TRP A 201 -3.79 9.33 2.54
C TRP A 201 -2.60 10.05 1.92
N GLY A 202 -2.76 10.57 0.70
CA GLY A 202 -1.79 11.48 0.11
C GLY A 202 -1.67 12.78 0.92
N ALA A 203 -0.50 13.39 0.90
CA ALA A 203 -0.23 14.63 1.66
C ALA A 203 -1.11 15.82 1.21
N ASP A 204 -1.65 15.78 0.00
CA ASP A 204 -2.64 16.73 -0.51
C ASP A 204 -3.95 16.73 0.28
N HIS A 205 -4.23 15.67 1.04
CA HIS A 205 -5.39 15.57 1.94
C HIS A 205 -5.12 16.07 3.37
N HIS A 206 -3.98 16.71 3.65
CA HIS A 206 -3.63 17.18 5.01
C HIS A 206 -4.77 17.99 5.67
N GLY A 207 -5.34 18.98 4.96
CA GLY A 207 -6.45 19.79 5.47
C GLY A 207 -7.77 19.06 5.64
N TYR A 208 -7.87 17.81 5.15
CA TYR A 208 -9.07 17.00 5.25
C TYR A 208 -9.13 16.20 6.56
N VAL A 209 -7.99 15.98 7.21
CA VAL A 209 -7.88 15.18 8.45
C VAL A 209 -8.71 15.79 9.57
N CYS A 210 -8.54 17.07 9.86
CA CYS A 210 -9.30 17.77 10.90
C CYS A 210 -10.80 17.74 10.63
N ARG A 211 -11.20 17.86 9.36
CA ARG A 211 -12.60 17.83 8.93
C ARG A 211 -13.27 16.48 9.23
N VAL A 212 -12.62 15.36 8.90
CA VAL A 212 -13.19 14.03 9.17
C VAL A 212 -13.20 13.75 10.67
N LYS A 213 -12.14 14.10 11.41
CA LYS A 213 -12.11 13.97 12.88
C LYS A 213 -13.23 14.78 13.54
N ALA A 214 -13.44 16.04 13.11
CA ALA A 214 -14.54 16.88 13.61
C ALA A 214 -15.91 16.24 13.36
N ALA A 215 -16.13 15.67 12.17
CA ALA A 215 -17.39 14.99 11.85
C ALA A 215 -17.59 13.73 12.71
N MET A 216 -16.53 12.96 12.96
CA MET A 216 -16.62 11.79 13.86
C MET A 216 -16.93 12.19 15.30
N GLN A 217 -16.33 13.26 15.79
CA GLN A 217 -16.61 13.81 17.12
C GLN A 217 -18.05 14.32 17.22
N ALA A 218 -18.58 15.00 16.20
CA ALA A 218 -20.00 15.40 16.14
C ALA A 218 -20.94 14.20 16.19
N LEU A 219 -20.61 13.08 15.55
CA LEU A 219 -21.35 11.82 15.66
C LEU A 219 -21.24 11.16 17.04
N GLY A 220 -20.32 11.62 17.90
CA GLY A 220 -20.11 11.08 19.26
C GLY A 220 -19.06 9.98 19.32
N HIS A 221 -18.26 9.82 18.28
CA HIS A 221 -17.10 8.93 18.27
C HIS A 221 -15.87 9.61 18.85
N ASP A 222 -14.96 8.82 19.40
CA ASP A 222 -13.66 9.28 19.87
C ASP A 222 -12.72 9.55 18.67
N PRO A 223 -12.37 10.81 18.36
CA PRO A 223 -11.51 11.14 17.22
C PRO A 223 -10.07 10.60 17.37
N GLU A 224 -9.64 10.24 18.59
CA GLU A 224 -8.29 9.70 18.84
C GLU A 224 -8.18 8.23 18.43
N LYS A 225 -9.29 7.56 18.21
CA LYS A 225 -9.29 6.22 17.59
C LYS A 225 -8.93 6.27 16.09
N LEU A 226 -9.07 7.43 15.43
CA LEU A 226 -8.74 7.64 14.02
C LEU A 226 -7.34 8.23 13.86
N THR A 227 -6.42 7.44 13.35
CA THR A 227 -5.09 7.88 12.92
C THR A 227 -5.04 8.02 11.41
N VAL A 228 -4.54 9.14 10.93
CA VAL A 228 -4.32 9.37 9.49
C VAL A 228 -2.83 9.54 9.23
N LEU A 229 -2.27 8.62 8.47
CA LEU A 229 -0.88 8.66 8.02
C LEU A 229 -0.82 9.36 6.66
N LEU A 230 -0.08 10.44 6.58
CA LEU A 230 0.06 11.23 5.36
C LEU A 230 1.29 10.78 4.58
N LEU A 231 1.06 10.44 3.31
CA LEU A 231 2.07 9.93 2.40
C LEU A 231 2.57 11.04 1.48
N GLN A 232 3.86 11.35 1.56
CA GLN A 232 4.51 12.32 0.68
C GLN A 232 4.77 11.77 -0.72
N MET A 233 5.00 12.68 -1.66
CA MET A 233 5.21 12.39 -3.09
C MET A 233 6.44 11.51 -3.32
N VAL A 234 6.40 10.76 -4.43
CA VAL A 234 7.53 10.01 -4.96
C VAL A 234 8.02 10.72 -6.22
N SER A 235 9.33 10.97 -6.29
CA SER A 235 10.03 11.43 -7.48
C SER A 235 10.90 10.30 -8.02
N LEU A 236 10.77 9.97 -9.30
CA LEU A 236 11.60 8.96 -9.94
C LEU A 236 12.81 9.62 -10.59
N TYR A 237 13.98 9.02 -10.41
CA TYR A 237 15.24 9.48 -11.01
C TYR A 237 15.84 8.38 -11.87
N ARG A 238 16.43 8.80 -13.02
CA ARG A 238 17.18 7.94 -13.94
C ARG A 238 18.40 8.70 -14.43
N GLY A 239 19.59 8.14 -14.27
CA GLY A 239 20.84 8.82 -14.62
C GLY A 239 21.07 10.11 -13.82
N GLY A 240 20.51 10.24 -12.63
CA GLY A 240 20.53 11.47 -11.82
C GLY A 240 19.52 12.54 -12.26
N GLU A 241 18.73 12.30 -13.31
CA GLU A 241 17.73 13.22 -13.81
C GLU A 241 16.31 12.79 -13.40
N LEU A 242 15.47 13.80 -13.11
CA LEU A 242 14.07 13.57 -12.76
C LEU A 242 13.29 13.04 -13.96
N VAL A 243 12.67 11.87 -13.80
CA VAL A 243 11.73 11.32 -14.78
C VAL A 243 10.43 12.12 -14.71
N LYS A 244 10.10 12.79 -15.80
CA LYS A 244 8.91 13.66 -15.88
C LYS A 244 7.64 12.81 -15.80
N MET A 245 6.87 13.00 -14.74
CA MET A 245 5.54 12.42 -14.58
C MET A 245 4.49 13.49 -14.90
N SER A 246 3.74 13.34 -15.99
CA SER A 246 2.68 14.27 -16.36
C SER A 246 1.32 13.60 -16.35
N LYS A 247 0.48 13.98 -15.38
CA LYS A 247 -0.94 13.54 -15.32
C LYS A 247 -1.76 14.03 -16.54
N ARG A 248 -1.37 15.16 -17.16
CA ARG A 248 -2.11 15.76 -18.28
C ARG A 248 -1.85 15.10 -19.63
N THR A 249 -0.69 14.48 -19.84
CA THR A 249 -0.30 13.84 -21.11
C THR A 249 -0.44 12.32 -21.09
N GLY A 250 -0.94 11.71 -20.01
CA GLY A 250 -1.01 10.26 -19.85
C GLY A 250 0.36 9.58 -19.65
N GLN A 251 1.41 10.34 -19.40
CA GLN A 251 2.79 9.85 -19.27
C GLN A 251 3.22 9.71 -17.79
N SER A 252 2.34 9.26 -16.91
CA SER A 252 2.76 8.87 -15.56
C SER A 252 3.25 7.43 -15.59
N VAL A 253 4.43 7.18 -15.03
CA VAL A 253 4.95 5.81 -14.85
C VAL A 253 3.95 5.01 -14.00
N THR A 254 3.50 3.91 -14.54
CA THR A 254 2.59 3.00 -13.85
C THR A 254 3.35 2.13 -12.84
N LEU A 255 2.63 1.56 -11.89
CA LEU A 255 3.21 0.59 -10.95
C LEU A 255 3.73 -0.66 -11.67
N ASN A 256 3.03 -1.11 -12.73
CA ASN A 256 3.45 -2.26 -13.52
C ASN A 256 4.77 -1.98 -14.26
N GLU A 257 4.89 -0.83 -14.93
CA GLU A 257 6.14 -0.41 -15.57
C GLU A 257 7.30 -0.35 -14.57
N LEU A 258 7.06 0.15 -13.35
CA LEU A 258 8.07 0.15 -12.30
C LEU A 258 8.46 -1.27 -11.90
N MET A 259 7.49 -2.16 -11.66
CA MET A 259 7.76 -3.56 -11.30
C MET A 259 8.48 -4.32 -12.40
N GLU A 260 8.15 -4.06 -13.66
CA GLU A 260 8.84 -4.66 -14.82
C GLU A 260 10.29 -4.17 -14.93
N GLU A 261 10.55 -2.91 -14.61
CA GLU A 261 11.88 -2.31 -14.72
C GLU A 261 12.81 -2.70 -13.55
N VAL A 262 12.34 -2.65 -12.31
CA VAL A 262 13.19 -2.84 -11.11
C VAL A 262 12.89 -4.12 -10.32
N GLY A 263 11.80 -4.79 -10.62
CA GLY A 263 11.27 -5.93 -9.86
C GLY A 263 10.41 -5.50 -8.65
N THR A 264 9.50 -6.38 -8.23
CA THR A 264 8.57 -6.13 -7.11
C THR A 264 9.32 -5.89 -5.79
N ASP A 265 10.32 -6.70 -5.49
CA ASP A 265 11.07 -6.61 -4.24
C ASP A 265 11.82 -5.29 -4.08
N ALA A 266 12.51 -4.85 -5.14
CA ALA A 266 13.21 -3.57 -5.14
C ALA A 266 12.22 -2.40 -5.04
N ALA A 267 11.13 -2.42 -5.81
CA ALA A 267 10.11 -1.38 -5.74
C ALA A 267 9.54 -1.25 -4.32
N ARG A 268 9.17 -2.36 -3.67
CA ARG A 268 8.64 -2.36 -2.29
C ARG A 268 9.65 -1.86 -1.28
N TYR A 269 10.88 -2.39 -1.30
CA TYR A 269 11.90 -2.00 -0.34
C TYR A 269 12.24 -0.51 -0.43
N PHE A 270 12.44 0.01 -1.64
CA PHE A 270 12.73 1.43 -1.87
C PHE A 270 11.60 2.34 -1.42
N PHE A 271 10.32 1.94 -1.59
CA PHE A 271 9.19 2.68 -1.05
C PHE A 271 9.14 2.72 0.48
N LEU A 272 9.66 1.67 1.14
CA LEU A 272 9.59 1.48 2.58
C LEU A 272 10.84 1.93 3.34
N MET A 273 11.94 2.26 2.66
CA MET A 273 13.19 2.66 3.34
C MET A 273 13.14 4.06 3.96
N ARG A 274 12.13 4.87 3.61
CA ARG A 274 11.90 6.21 4.14
C ARG A 274 10.57 6.28 4.87
N SER A 275 10.47 7.19 5.86
CA SER A 275 9.20 7.46 6.54
C SER A 275 8.14 7.99 5.57
N LEU A 276 6.86 7.73 5.86
CA LEU A 276 5.74 8.06 4.96
C LEU A 276 5.60 9.57 4.73
N ASP A 277 5.89 10.35 5.76
CA ASP A 277 5.82 11.81 5.80
C ASP A 277 7.02 12.51 5.14
N SER A 278 8.02 11.76 4.67
CA SER A 278 9.16 12.29 3.93
C SER A 278 9.01 12.10 2.42
N GLN A 279 9.47 13.07 1.65
CA GLN A 279 9.64 12.91 0.20
C GLN A 279 10.56 11.72 -0.11
N LEU A 280 10.23 10.99 -1.16
CA LEU A 280 11.01 9.86 -1.62
C LEU A 280 11.55 10.12 -3.03
N ASP A 281 12.86 10.23 -3.12
CA ASP A 281 13.59 10.19 -4.38
C ASP A 281 13.94 8.72 -4.67
N PHE A 282 13.29 8.16 -5.68
CA PHE A 282 13.45 6.78 -6.08
C PHE A 282 14.44 6.69 -7.24
N ASP A 283 15.62 6.16 -6.99
CA ASP A 283 16.67 5.95 -7.99
C ASP A 283 16.45 4.60 -8.71
N LEU A 284 15.97 4.67 -9.95
CA LEU A 284 15.71 3.50 -10.78
C LEU A 284 16.98 2.71 -11.12
N ASP A 285 18.10 3.40 -11.31
CA ASP A 285 19.36 2.74 -11.69
C ASP A 285 19.94 2.00 -10.48
N LEU A 286 19.87 2.59 -9.29
CA LEU A 286 20.27 1.93 -8.06
C LEU A 286 19.40 0.69 -7.78
N ALA A 287 18.08 0.81 -7.96
CA ALA A 287 17.14 -0.27 -7.70
C ALA A 287 17.34 -1.51 -8.62
N LYS A 288 17.92 -1.30 -9.83
CA LYS A 288 18.26 -2.39 -10.78
C LYS A 288 19.61 -3.05 -10.53
N LYS A 289 20.50 -2.42 -9.75
CA LYS A 289 21.84 -2.97 -9.53
C LYS A 289 21.80 -4.31 -8.82
N LYS A 290 22.50 -5.28 -9.36
CA LYS A 290 22.81 -6.57 -8.71
C LYS A 290 24.17 -6.51 -7.99
N SER A 291 24.28 -5.60 -7.04
CA SER A 291 25.51 -5.35 -6.28
C SER A 291 25.19 -4.89 -4.87
N ASN A 292 26.22 -4.85 -4.02
CA ASN A 292 26.09 -4.41 -2.62
C ASN A 292 25.66 -2.93 -2.47
N ASP A 293 25.69 -2.13 -3.55
CA ASP A 293 25.17 -0.77 -3.52
C ASP A 293 23.65 -0.75 -3.39
N ASN A 294 22.95 -1.77 -3.94
CA ASN A 294 21.52 -1.91 -3.84
C ASN A 294 21.14 -2.55 -2.50
N PRO A 295 20.46 -1.83 -1.60
CA PRO A 295 20.22 -2.33 -0.25
C PRO A 295 19.34 -3.59 -0.20
N VAL A 296 18.37 -3.74 -1.09
CA VAL A 296 17.54 -4.96 -1.12
C VAL A 296 18.36 -6.16 -1.59
N TYR A 297 19.19 -5.99 -2.62
CA TYR A 297 20.09 -7.04 -3.09
C TYR A 297 21.05 -7.46 -1.98
N TYR A 298 21.62 -6.49 -1.26
CA TYR A 298 22.56 -6.74 -0.15
C TYR A 298 21.93 -7.58 0.96
N ILE A 299 20.69 -7.30 1.32
CA ILE A 299 19.95 -8.05 2.34
C ILE A 299 19.60 -9.45 1.84
N GLN A 300 19.07 -9.55 0.63
CA GLN A 300 18.70 -10.84 0.02
C GLN A 300 19.95 -11.73 -0.17
N TYR A 301 21.07 -11.13 -0.53
CA TYR A 301 22.34 -11.86 -0.64
C TYR A 301 22.82 -12.41 0.72
N ALA A 302 22.56 -11.71 1.84
CA ALA A 302 22.83 -12.24 3.16
C ALA A 302 22.03 -13.54 3.41
N HIS A 303 20.72 -13.54 3.10
CA HIS A 303 19.87 -14.72 3.23
C HIS A 303 20.32 -15.88 2.32
N ALA A 304 20.56 -15.62 1.04
CA ALA A 304 21.00 -16.64 0.09
C ALA A 304 22.36 -17.26 0.49
N ARG A 305 23.26 -16.43 1.05
CA ARG A 305 24.53 -16.90 1.60
C ARG A 305 24.35 -17.83 2.81
N ILE A 306 23.42 -17.52 3.71
CA ILE A 306 23.09 -18.41 4.84
C ILE A 306 22.50 -19.72 4.30
N CYS A 307 21.62 -19.68 3.32
CA CYS A 307 21.10 -20.89 2.69
C CYS A 307 22.21 -21.76 2.04
N SER A 308 23.26 -21.13 1.51
CA SER A 308 24.46 -21.85 1.03
C SER A 308 25.23 -22.52 2.17
N ILE A 309 25.30 -21.89 3.35
CA ILE A 309 25.90 -22.49 4.55
C ILE A 309 25.12 -23.74 4.97
N PHE A 310 23.79 -23.69 4.94
CA PHE A 310 22.97 -24.86 5.27
C PHE A 310 23.21 -26.04 4.32
N ARG A 311 23.33 -25.80 3.02
CA ARG A 311 23.68 -26.86 2.06
C ARG A 311 25.04 -27.46 2.34
N GLN A 312 26.05 -26.65 2.67
CA GLN A 312 27.37 -27.13 3.04
C GLN A 312 27.35 -27.93 4.35
N ALA A 313 26.53 -27.52 5.33
CA ALA A 313 26.34 -28.24 6.58
C ALA A 313 25.76 -29.65 6.34
N GLU A 314 24.75 -29.75 5.44
CA GLU A 314 24.18 -31.03 5.03
C GLU A 314 25.25 -31.97 4.37
N GLU A 315 26.05 -31.42 3.45
CA GLU A 315 27.13 -32.17 2.78
C GLU A 315 28.19 -32.70 3.78
N THR A 316 28.50 -31.90 4.78
CA THR A 316 29.48 -32.25 5.82
C THR A 316 28.87 -33.01 7.01
N LYS A 317 27.55 -33.25 6.97
CA LYS A 317 26.78 -33.89 8.07
C LYS A 317 26.86 -33.12 9.39
N LEU A 318 27.09 -31.81 9.34
CA LEU A 318 26.98 -30.92 10.50
C LEU A 318 25.50 -30.64 10.74
N ALA A 319 24.98 -31.07 11.88
CA ALA A 319 23.58 -30.86 12.26
C ALA A 319 23.49 -30.06 13.56
N LEU A 320 22.39 -29.32 13.72
CA LEU A 320 22.12 -28.67 15.01
C LEU A 320 21.70 -29.72 16.05
N GLY A 321 22.42 -29.80 17.13
CA GLY A 321 22.02 -30.54 18.32
C GLY A 321 20.92 -29.84 19.12
N LYS A 322 20.46 -30.51 20.18
CA LYS A 322 19.42 -29.96 21.06
C LYS A 322 19.89 -28.80 21.94
N ALA A 323 21.21 -28.73 22.21
CA ALA A 323 21.81 -27.71 23.07
C ALA A 323 23.23 -27.38 22.56
N PRO A 324 23.33 -26.56 21.51
CA PRO A 324 24.63 -26.13 20.98
C PRO A 324 25.36 -25.29 22.04
N HIS A 325 26.69 -25.41 22.06
CA HIS A 325 27.57 -24.69 22.98
C HIS A 325 27.72 -23.21 22.63
N LEU A 326 26.68 -22.42 22.85
CA LEU A 326 26.63 -21.00 22.47
C LEU A 326 27.67 -20.14 23.21
N GLU A 327 28.17 -20.59 24.36
CA GLU A 327 29.26 -19.95 25.12
C GLU A 327 30.58 -19.89 24.35
N LEU A 328 30.71 -20.67 23.27
CA LEU A 328 31.88 -20.64 22.39
C LEU A 328 31.88 -19.45 21.41
N LEU A 329 30.74 -18.75 21.27
CA LEU A 329 30.60 -17.58 20.42
C LEU A 329 31.18 -16.34 21.10
N THR A 330 32.49 -16.15 21.01
CA THR A 330 33.23 -15.11 21.75
C THR A 330 33.87 -14.05 20.85
N ASP A 331 33.87 -14.23 19.52
CA ASP A 331 34.37 -13.21 18.60
C ASP A 331 33.50 -11.97 18.64
N GLU A 332 34.08 -10.77 18.52
CA GLU A 332 33.35 -9.52 18.54
C GLU A 332 32.24 -9.46 17.51
N SER A 333 32.45 -10.07 16.32
CA SER A 333 31.43 -10.10 15.25
C SER A 333 30.28 -11.06 15.56
N GLU A 334 30.54 -12.17 16.27
CA GLU A 334 29.52 -13.09 16.78
C GLU A 334 28.65 -12.39 17.82
N VAL A 335 29.29 -11.75 18.81
CA VAL A 335 28.60 -11.02 19.88
C VAL A 335 27.77 -9.83 19.32
N ALA A 336 28.31 -9.10 18.35
CA ALA A 336 27.59 -8.00 17.72
C ALA A 336 26.33 -8.50 16.98
N LEU A 337 26.43 -9.64 16.29
CA LEU A 337 25.30 -10.24 15.59
C LEU A 337 24.23 -10.75 16.58
N ILE A 338 24.64 -11.39 17.68
CA ILE A 338 23.75 -11.86 18.76
C ILE A 338 22.97 -10.67 19.36
N LYS A 339 23.65 -9.59 19.73
CA LYS A 339 23.02 -8.39 20.28
C LYS A 339 22.01 -7.80 19.32
N LYS A 340 22.33 -7.75 18.03
CA LYS A 340 21.40 -7.24 17.02
C LYS A 340 20.15 -8.11 16.88
N ILE A 341 20.30 -9.42 16.96
CA ILE A 341 19.18 -10.36 16.94
C ILE A 341 18.30 -10.19 18.20
N GLU A 342 18.90 -9.99 19.37
CA GLU A 342 18.18 -9.77 20.64
C GLU A 342 17.28 -8.53 20.59
N GLU A 343 17.69 -7.47 19.88
CA GLU A 343 16.90 -6.24 19.71
C GLU A 343 15.60 -6.46 18.90
N TYR A 344 15.51 -7.53 18.11
CA TYR A 344 14.47 -7.69 17.09
C TYR A 344 13.04 -7.64 17.62
N PRO A 345 12.66 -8.37 18.67
CA PRO A 345 11.28 -8.33 19.19
C PRO A 345 10.86 -6.93 19.65
N GLU A 346 11.78 -6.21 20.29
CA GLU A 346 11.52 -4.84 20.75
C GLU A 346 11.42 -3.87 19.58
N GLU A 347 12.24 -4.05 18.53
CA GLU A 347 12.18 -3.23 17.32
C GLU A 347 10.87 -3.43 16.56
N VAL A 348 10.36 -4.66 16.46
CA VAL A 348 9.03 -4.94 15.89
C VAL A 348 7.93 -4.25 16.72
N ALA A 349 7.98 -4.36 18.04
CA ALA A 349 7.00 -3.74 18.92
C ALA A 349 7.01 -2.19 18.82
N LYS A 350 8.19 -1.57 18.79
CA LYS A 350 8.35 -0.11 18.61
C LYS A 350 7.89 0.34 17.23
N ALA A 351 8.29 -0.39 16.17
CA ALA A 351 7.89 -0.06 14.82
C ALA A 351 6.36 -0.12 14.66
N ALA A 352 5.71 -1.11 15.29
CA ALA A 352 4.24 -1.23 15.28
C ALA A 352 3.56 -0.10 16.06
N ALA A 353 4.07 0.26 17.24
CA ALA A 353 3.54 1.34 18.07
C ALA A 353 3.63 2.71 17.36
N ASP A 354 4.71 2.92 16.61
CA ASP A 354 4.99 4.16 15.87
C ASP A 354 4.37 4.17 14.45
N TYR A 355 3.71 3.07 14.01
CA TYR A 355 3.25 2.86 12.63
C TYR A 355 4.36 3.09 11.59
N ALA A 356 5.56 2.60 11.87
CA ALA A 356 6.80 2.96 11.20
C ALA A 356 7.51 1.74 10.54
N PRO A 357 6.98 1.17 9.43
CA PRO A 357 7.59 0.00 8.77
C PRO A 357 9.01 0.28 8.26
N GLN A 358 9.41 1.53 8.01
CA GLN A 358 10.78 1.90 7.65
C GLN A 358 11.83 1.53 8.72
N ARG A 359 11.41 1.37 9.98
CA ARG A 359 12.30 0.91 11.06
C ARG A 359 12.77 -0.52 10.79
N ILE A 360 11.87 -1.38 10.30
CA ILE A 360 12.20 -2.77 9.93
C ILE A 360 13.13 -2.80 8.72
N ALA A 361 12.91 -1.93 7.72
CA ALA A 361 13.79 -1.84 6.56
C ALA A 361 15.22 -1.44 6.95
N ARG A 362 15.37 -0.51 7.90
CA ARG A 362 16.67 -0.11 8.44
C ARG A 362 17.29 -1.23 9.29
N TYR A 363 16.51 -1.80 10.20
CA TYR A 363 16.97 -2.86 11.09
C TYR A 363 17.55 -4.04 10.31
N ILE A 364 16.85 -4.51 9.27
CA ILE A 364 17.30 -5.66 8.49
C ILE A 364 18.56 -5.35 7.67
N TYR A 365 18.73 -4.12 7.20
CA TYR A 365 19.95 -3.68 6.53
C TYR A 365 21.16 -3.74 7.48
N ASP A 366 21.00 -3.22 8.69
CA ASP A 366 22.04 -3.25 9.73
C ASP A 366 22.38 -4.70 10.14
N LEU A 367 21.37 -5.57 10.28
CA LEU A 367 21.55 -6.99 10.57
C LEU A 367 22.33 -7.70 9.46
N ALA A 368 22.00 -7.45 8.20
CA ALA A 368 22.71 -8.01 7.06
C ALA A 368 24.17 -7.56 7.03
N ALA A 369 24.46 -6.31 7.35
CA ALA A 369 25.83 -5.79 7.43
C ALA A 369 26.65 -6.51 8.52
N LEU A 370 26.07 -6.71 9.69
CA LEU A 370 26.71 -7.47 10.77
C LEU A 370 26.92 -8.94 10.40
N PHE A 371 25.96 -9.57 9.74
CA PHE A 371 26.11 -10.92 9.22
C PHE A 371 27.24 -11.02 8.20
N HIS A 372 27.35 -10.10 7.26
CA HIS A 372 28.46 -10.11 6.29
C HIS A 372 29.82 -9.91 6.96
N SER A 373 29.90 -9.06 8.01
CA SER A 373 31.12 -8.91 8.81
C SER A 373 31.50 -10.19 9.52
N PHE A 374 30.55 -10.84 10.20
CA PHE A 374 30.73 -12.14 10.85
C PHE A 374 31.19 -13.19 9.84
N TYR A 375 30.52 -13.34 8.70
CA TYR A 375 30.86 -14.33 7.69
C TYR A 375 32.28 -14.19 7.13
N ASN A 376 32.76 -12.95 7.01
CA ASN A 376 34.13 -12.69 6.53
C ASN A 376 35.20 -12.99 7.55
N LYS A 377 34.88 -12.93 8.86
CA LYS A 377 35.86 -13.15 9.97
C LYS A 377 35.82 -14.55 10.51
N CYS A 378 34.63 -15.15 10.62
CA CYS A 378 34.40 -16.41 11.32
C CYS A 378 34.07 -17.53 10.34
N ARG A 379 34.95 -18.54 10.28
CA ARG A 379 34.65 -19.76 9.51
C ARG A 379 33.62 -20.59 10.26
N ILE A 380 32.63 -21.10 9.55
CA ILE A 380 31.60 -21.98 10.12
C ILE A 380 32.02 -23.44 9.93
N MET A 381 32.53 -23.81 8.74
CA MET A 381 33.03 -25.15 8.44
C MET A 381 34.53 -25.24 8.64
N GLY A 382 35.00 -26.44 8.98
CA GLY A 382 36.45 -26.70 9.14
C GLY A 382 37.08 -26.16 10.44
N VAL A 383 36.26 -25.87 11.44
CA VAL A 383 36.63 -25.55 12.82
C VAL A 383 36.24 -26.72 13.74
N ASP A 384 36.48 -26.60 15.05
CA ASP A 384 35.99 -27.55 16.03
C ASP A 384 34.49 -27.78 15.89
N HIS A 385 34.03 -29.03 16.10
CA HIS A 385 32.63 -29.42 15.88
C HIS A 385 31.67 -28.61 16.72
N ASP A 386 31.95 -28.40 18.01
CA ASP A 386 31.05 -27.69 18.92
C ASP A 386 30.95 -26.20 18.56
N LEU A 387 32.06 -25.58 18.14
CA LEU A 387 32.09 -24.23 17.62
C LEU A 387 31.35 -24.12 16.27
N ALA A 388 31.50 -25.09 15.37
CA ALA A 388 30.79 -25.12 14.09
C ALA A 388 29.29 -25.21 14.31
N GLU A 389 28.85 -26.06 15.25
CA GLU A 389 27.43 -26.18 15.63
C GLU A 389 26.88 -24.88 16.25
N ALA A 390 27.64 -24.26 17.18
CA ALA A 390 27.23 -22.96 17.76
C ALA A 390 27.09 -21.87 16.69
N ARG A 391 28.00 -21.78 15.72
CA ARG A 391 27.95 -20.87 14.59
C ARG A 391 26.77 -21.18 13.64
N LEU A 392 26.52 -22.48 13.42
CA LEU A 392 25.35 -22.89 12.63
C LEU A 392 24.03 -22.47 13.31
N ALA A 393 23.93 -22.57 14.64
CA ALA A 393 22.80 -22.06 15.41
C ALA A 393 22.61 -20.55 15.21
N LEU A 394 23.71 -19.78 15.32
CA LEU A 394 23.66 -18.31 15.13
C LEU A 394 23.15 -17.91 13.73
N VAL A 395 23.69 -18.54 12.67
CA VAL A 395 23.23 -18.20 11.31
C VAL A 395 21.80 -18.69 11.04
N THR A 396 21.35 -19.75 11.70
CA THR A 396 19.97 -20.24 11.60
C THR A 396 18.99 -19.20 12.14
N VAL A 397 19.25 -18.65 13.32
CA VAL A 397 18.43 -17.58 13.90
C VAL A 397 18.52 -16.32 13.03
N THR A 398 19.69 -15.97 12.53
CA THR A 398 19.88 -14.83 11.62
C THR A 398 19.01 -14.96 10.37
N ALA A 399 18.99 -16.15 9.74
CA ALA A 399 18.13 -16.40 8.56
C ALA A 399 16.64 -16.24 8.87
N HIS A 400 16.19 -16.72 10.05
CA HIS A 400 14.80 -16.55 10.48
C HIS A 400 14.42 -15.07 10.63
N VAL A 401 15.28 -14.28 11.30
CA VAL A 401 15.03 -12.84 11.48
C VAL A 401 15.03 -12.10 10.15
N ILE A 402 15.98 -12.41 9.25
CA ILE A 402 16.02 -11.81 7.91
C ILE A 402 14.74 -12.15 7.13
N ARG A 403 14.38 -13.44 7.07
CA ARG A 403 13.18 -13.90 6.34
C ARG A 403 11.90 -13.29 6.91
N HIS A 404 11.75 -13.26 8.22
CA HIS A 404 10.58 -12.67 8.88
C HIS A 404 10.48 -11.15 8.62
N SER A 405 11.60 -10.44 8.72
CA SER A 405 11.64 -8.99 8.45
C SER A 405 11.33 -8.66 6.99
N LEU A 406 11.88 -9.43 6.03
CA LEU A 406 11.54 -9.30 4.62
C LEU A 406 10.05 -9.57 4.39
N GLY A 407 9.49 -10.60 5.06
CA GLY A 407 8.05 -10.91 5.01
C GLY A 407 7.17 -9.76 5.51
N ILE A 408 7.56 -9.07 6.60
CA ILE A 408 6.86 -7.86 7.06
C ILE A 408 6.84 -6.80 5.96
N LEU A 409 7.96 -6.59 5.26
CA LEU A 409 8.05 -5.63 4.16
C LEU A 409 7.37 -6.12 2.86
N GLY A 410 6.94 -7.38 2.79
CA GLY A 410 6.40 -8.01 1.59
C GLY A 410 7.44 -8.19 0.48
N VAL A 411 8.72 -8.38 0.89
CA VAL A 411 9.88 -8.64 0.05
C VAL A 411 10.27 -10.11 0.17
N SER A 412 10.67 -10.74 -0.92
CA SER A 412 11.06 -12.14 -0.91
C SER A 412 12.41 -12.38 -0.24
N ALA A 413 12.60 -13.59 0.29
CA ALA A 413 13.86 -14.06 0.86
C ALA A 413 14.40 -15.22 -0.01
N PRO A 414 15.11 -14.93 -1.12
CA PRO A 414 15.57 -15.95 -2.05
C PRO A 414 16.63 -16.84 -1.39
N GLU A 415 16.63 -18.13 -1.73
CA GLU A 415 17.60 -19.10 -1.25
C GLU A 415 18.84 -19.20 -2.17
N HIS A 416 18.71 -18.64 -3.37
CA HIS A 416 19.76 -18.59 -4.40
C HIS A 416 19.78 -17.20 -5.06
N MET A 417 20.97 -16.68 -5.29
CA MET A 417 21.20 -15.43 -6.03
C MET A 417 22.43 -15.55 -6.93
#